data_eaae831b930ef991549bab4789aa317e
#
_entry.id   eaae831b930ef991549bab4789aa317e
#
_cell.length_a   1.000
_cell.length_b   1.000
_cell.length_c   1.000
_cell.angle_alpha   90.00
_cell.angle_beta   90.00
_cell.angle_gamma   90.00
#
_symmetry.space_group_name_H-M   'P 1'
#
loop_
_entity.id
_entity.type
_entity.pdbx_description
1 polymer ?
#
loop_
_entity_poly.entity_id
_entity_poly.type
_entity_poly.pdbx_seq_one_letter_code
_entity_poly.pdbx_strand_id
1 'polypeptide(L)'
;MSLRIDLTDRHKTHPDSVREHAVEKVSKLTRYFDQVQHIEIILDKEHDQHAVEVIVTANRHLHFVGHATDDNVLTCIDRVVDKLERQVVKAKERIKDHHRGDGARKQA
;
A
#
# COMPACT_ATOMS: atom_id res chain seq x y z
N MET A 1 -0.16 10.54 -16.62
CA MET A 1 -0.22 9.52 -15.94
C MET A 1 -1.26 9.49 -15.00
N SER A 2 -2.02 8.54 -14.84
CA SER A 2 -3.12 8.54 -13.97
C SER A 2 -2.99 7.46 -12.96
N LEU A 3 -3.20 7.79 -11.73
CA LEU A 3 -3.26 6.83 -10.66
C LEU A 3 -4.67 6.31 -10.56
N ARG A 4 -4.81 5.02 -10.47
CA ARG A 4 -6.11 4.41 -10.30
C ARG A 4 -6.18 3.74 -8.93
N ILE A 5 -7.22 4.02 -8.19
CA ILE A 5 -7.44 3.41 -6.89
C ILE A 5 -8.80 2.72 -6.91
N ASP A 6 -8.80 1.42 -6.68
CA ASP A 6 -10.03 0.64 -6.61
C ASP A 6 -10.20 0.13 -5.19
N LEU A 7 -11.41 0.07 -4.72
CA LEU A 7 -11.69 -0.44 -3.38
C LEU A 7 -12.82 -1.46 -3.47
N THR A 8 -12.61 -2.61 -2.86
CA THR A 8 -13.61 -3.65 -2.75
C THR A 8 -13.91 -3.89 -1.28
N ASP A 9 -15.17 -3.78 -0.89
CA ASP A 9 -15.61 -4.11 0.45
C ASP A 9 -16.41 -5.38 0.30
N ARG A 10 -15.81 -6.51 0.64
CA ARG A 10 -16.37 -7.80 0.30
C ARG A 10 -17.77 -8.04 0.81
N HIS A 11 -18.09 -7.56 1.97
CA HIS A 11 -19.40 -7.78 2.53
C HIS A 11 -20.22 -6.50 2.62
N LYS A 12 -19.68 -5.43 2.07
CA LYS A 12 -20.34 -4.13 2.09
C LYS A 12 -20.78 -3.77 3.50
N THR A 13 -19.91 -4.07 4.45
CA THR A 13 -20.24 -3.84 5.85
C THR A 13 -19.61 -2.60 6.41
N HIS A 14 -18.81 -1.92 5.63
CA HIS A 14 -18.08 -0.76 6.13
C HIS A 14 -18.75 0.53 5.63
N PRO A 15 -18.87 1.53 6.48
CA PRO A 15 -19.49 2.79 6.06
C PRO A 15 -18.58 3.56 5.12
N ASP A 16 -19.15 4.54 4.44
CA ASP A 16 -18.40 5.35 3.50
C ASP A 16 -17.22 6.05 4.15
N SER A 17 -17.34 6.46 5.40
CA SER A 17 -16.25 7.13 6.08
C SER A 17 -15.00 6.24 6.17
N VAL A 18 -15.20 4.95 6.33
CA VAL A 18 -14.08 4.01 6.40
C VAL A 18 -13.44 3.90 5.03
N ARG A 19 -14.25 3.82 3.99
CA ARG A 19 -13.73 3.72 2.64
C ARG A 19 -12.96 4.98 2.25
N GLU A 20 -13.49 6.13 2.63
CA GLU A 20 -12.82 7.39 2.36
C GLU A 20 -11.49 7.49 3.09
N HIS A 21 -11.48 7.02 4.33
CA HIS A 21 -10.24 7.02 5.12
C HIS A 21 -9.19 6.16 4.44
N ALA A 22 -9.59 4.98 3.95
CA ALA A 22 -8.66 4.07 3.31
C ALA A 22 -8.08 4.69 2.05
N VAL A 23 -8.92 5.29 1.22
CA VAL A 23 -8.46 5.90 -0.02
C VAL A 23 -7.52 7.07 0.28
N GLU A 24 -7.87 7.86 1.26
CA GLU A 24 -7.05 9.00 1.60
C GLU A 24 -5.68 8.56 2.11
N LYS A 25 -5.65 7.54 2.94
CA LYS A 25 -4.39 7.08 3.50
C LYS A 25 -3.49 6.44 2.44
N VAL A 26 -4.06 5.60 1.58
CA VAL A 26 -3.21 4.95 0.57
C VAL A 26 -2.72 5.95 -0.47
N SER A 27 -3.48 7.01 -0.73
CA SER A 27 -3.06 7.96 -1.72
C SER A 27 -1.77 8.68 -1.31
N LYS A 28 -1.47 8.69 0.00
CA LYS A 28 -0.24 9.30 0.46
C LYS A 28 0.99 8.52 0.03
N LEU A 29 0.82 7.26 -0.33
CA LEU A 29 1.96 6.46 -0.79
C LEU A 29 2.57 7.02 -2.06
N THR A 30 1.78 7.72 -2.86
CA THR A 30 2.28 8.30 -4.10
C THR A 30 3.26 9.44 -3.84
N ARG A 31 3.26 9.97 -2.63
CA ARG A 31 4.22 11.03 -2.27
C ARG A 31 5.62 10.46 -2.12
N TYR A 32 5.70 9.18 -1.79
CA TYR A 32 6.99 8.55 -1.60
C TYR A 32 7.51 7.93 -2.89
N PHE A 33 6.60 7.57 -3.78
CA PHE A 33 7.02 6.90 -4.99
C PHE A 33 6.04 7.28 -6.10
N ASP A 34 6.44 8.17 -6.98
CA ASP A 34 5.55 8.71 -7.99
C ASP A 34 5.33 7.75 -9.15
N GLN A 35 5.94 6.59 -9.15
CA GLN A 35 5.74 5.61 -10.21
C GLN A 35 4.60 4.65 -9.94
N VAL A 36 3.85 4.87 -8.88
CA VAL A 36 2.70 4.04 -8.57
C VAL A 36 1.62 4.28 -9.62
N GLN A 37 1.09 3.19 -10.16
CA GLN A 37 0.06 3.27 -11.19
C GLN A 37 -1.30 2.82 -10.71
N HIS A 38 -1.34 1.85 -9.83
CA HIS A 38 -2.62 1.30 -9.38
C HIS A 38 -2.53 0.85 -7.94
N ILE A 39 -3.56 1.14 -7.18
CA ILE A 39 -3.67 0.68 -5.80
C ILE A 39 -5.03 0.01 -5.67
N GLU A 40 -5.02 -1.22 -5.18
CA GLU A 40 -6.25 -1.94 -4.92
C GLU A 40 -6.38 -2.16 -3.43
N ILE A 41 -7.51 -1.79 -2.87
CA ILE A 41 -7.79 -1.94 -1.44
C ILE A 41 -8.89 -2.97 -1.30
N ILE A 42 -8.68 -3.98 -0.47
CA ILE A 42 -9.69 -5.00 -0.22
C ILE A 42 -10.01 -4.99 1.26
N LEU A 43 -11.26 -4.69 1.58
CA LEU A 43 -11.73 -4.70 2.95
C LEU A 43 -12.54 -5.97 3.16
N ASP A 44 -12.31 -6.62 4.28
CA ASP A 44 -13.02 -7.83 4.60
C ASP A 44 -13.28 -7.85 6.11
N LYS A 45 -14.12 -8.73 6.54
CA LYS A 45 -14.40 -8.88 7.96
C LYS A 45 -14.78 -10.33 8.21
N GLU A 46 -14.07 -10.97 9.13
CA GLU A 46 -14.37 -12.32 9.53
C GLU A 46 -14.55 -12.34 11.02
N HIS A 47 -15.69 -12.79 11.46
CA HIS A 47 -16.04 -12.81 12.89
C HIS A 47 -15.94 -11.37 13.41
N ASP A 48 -15.10 -11.12 14.37
CA ASP A 48 -14.97 -9.78 14.92
C ASP A 48 -13.73 -9.08 14.42
N GLN A 49 -13.04 -9.66 13.45
CA GLN A 49 -11.80 -9.08 12.97
C GLN A 49 -11.98 -8.47 11.60
N HIS A 50 -11.47 -7.26 11.43
CA HIS A 50 -11.40 -6.64 10.12
C HIS A 50 -10.09 -7.06 9.48
N ALA A 51 -10.11 -7.26 8.18
CA ALA A 51 -8.91 -7.60 7.43
C ALA A 51 -8.81 -6.60 6.29
N VAL A 52 -7.62 -6.04 6.10
CA VAL A 52 -7.39 -5.09 5.03
C VAL A 52 -6.16 -5.54 4.27
N GLU A 53 -6.29 -5.61 2.96
CA GLU A 53 -5.17 -5.92 2.10
C GLU A 53 -5.07 -4.81 1.07
N VAL A 54 -3.87 -4.35 0.80
CA VAL A 54 -3.65 -3.31 -0.20
C VAL A 54 -2.54 -3.78 -1.13
N ILE A 55 -2.82 -3.73 -2.42
CA ILE A 55 -1.87 -4.14 -3.44
C ILE A 55 -1.53 -2.90 -4.25
N VAL A 56 -0.25 -2.57 -4.29
CA VAL A 56 0.24 -1.41 -5.02
C VAL A 56 1.04 -1.90 -6.21
N THR A 57 0.68 -1.43 -7.39
CA THR A 57 1.39 -1.76 -8.62
C THR A 57 2.07 -0.52 -9.13
N ALA A 58 3.35 -0.63 -9.40
CA ALA A 58 4.13 0.49 -9.91
C ALA A 58 4.78 0.11 -11.22
N ASN A 59 5.51 1.03 -11.80
CA ASN A 59 6.21 0.76 -13.06
C ASN A 59 7.16 -0.40 -12.93
N ARG A 60 7.46 -1.02 -14.05
CA ARG A 60 8.44 -2.11 -14.12
C ARG A 60 8.01 -3.33 -13.34
N HIS A 61 6.72 -3.52 -13.27
CA HIS A 61 6.16 -4.72 -12.63
C HIS A 61 6.50 -4.81 -11.14
N LEU A 62 6.74 -3.69 -10.51
CA LEU A 62 6.94 -3.70 -9.07
C LEU A 62 5.59 -3.78 -8.38
N HIS A 63 5.50 -4.66 -7.40
CA HIS A 63 4.29 -4.82 -6.63
C HIS A 63 4.63 -4.77 -5.15
N PHE A 64 3.77 -4.13 -4.39
CA PHE A 64 3.92 -4.09 -2.95
C PHE A 64 2.60 -4.55 -2.35
N VAL A 65 2.63 -5.43 -1.38
CA VAL A 65 1.42 -5.94 -0.75
C VAL A 65 1.52 -5.76 0.74
N GLY A 66 0.48 -5.21 1.33
CA GLY A 66 0.38 -5.07 2.76
C GLY A 66 -0.92 -5.70 3.23
N HIS A 67 -0.88 -6.29 4.40
CA HIS A 67 -2.05 -6.96 4.95
C HIS A 67 -2.02 -6.80 6.46
N ALA A 68 -3.17 -6.60 7.05
CA ALA A 68 -3.29 -6.54 8.51
C ALA A 68 -4.69 -6.94 8.93
N THR A 69 -4.80 -7.41 10.16
CA THR A 69 -6.09 -7.69 10.77
C THR A 69 -6.14 -7.00 12.12
N ASP A 70 -7.31 -6.58 12.52
CA ASP A 70 -7.48 -5.90 13.79
C ASP A 70 -8.97 -5.80 14.07
N ASP A 71 -9.35 -5.62 15.31
CA ASP A 71 -10.75 -5.44 15.64
C ASP A 71 -11.19 -4.00 15.38
N ASN A 72 -10.27 -3.10 15.09
CA ASN A 72 -10.58 -1.72 14.74
C ASN A 72 -10.15 -1.50 13.28
N VAL A 73 -11.09 -1.19 12.42
CA VAL A 73 -10.80 -1.11 11.00
C VAL A 73 -9.88 0.07 10.66
N LEU A 74 -10.02 1.18 11.35
CA LEU A 74 -9.16 2.34 11.06
C LEU A 74 -7.72 2.04 11.45
N THR A 75 -7.52 1.35 12.57
CA THR A 75 -6.19 0.92 12.97
C THR A 75 -5.62 -0.06 11.95
N CYS A 76 -6.47 -0.93 11.45
CA CYS A 76 -6.06 -1.92 10.47
C CYS A 76 -5.54 -1.23 9.20
N ILE A 77 -6.29 -0.24 8.72
CA ILE A 77 -5.90 0.53 7.54
C ILE A 77 -4.56 1.23 7.78
N ASP A 78 -4.41 1.87 8.93
CA ASP A 78 -3.19 2.60 9.22
C ASP A 78 -1.98 1.68 9.29
N ARG A 79 -2.16 0.47 9.83
CA ARG A 79 -1.07 -0.48 9.89
C ARG A 79 -0.64 -0.95 8.51
N VAL A 80 -1.60 -1.19 7.63
CA VAL A 80 -1.29 -1.62 6.27
C VAL A 80 -0.53 -0.54 5.52
N VAL A 81 -0.98 0.71 5.67
CA VAL A 81 -0.32 1.82 5.00
C VAL A 81 1.11 1.99 5.52
N ASP A 82 1.32 1.84 6.83
CA ASP A 82 2.67 1.91 7.40
C ASP A 82 3.57 0.84 6.81
N LYS A 83 3.06 -0.38 6.68
CA LYS A 83 3.85 -1.46 6.10
C LYS A 83 4.23 -1.17 4.67
N LEU A 84 3.26 -0.66 3.91
CA LEU A 84 3.50 -0.34 2.50
C LEU A 84 4.46 0.82 2.37
N GLU A 85 4.35 1.81 3.23
CA GLU A 85 5.25 2.94 3.19
C GLU A 85 6.69 2.48 3.37
N ARG A 86 6.92 1.57 4.30
CA ARG A 86 8.27 1.04 4.51
C ARG A 86 8.77 0.28 3.30
N GLN A 87 7.90 -0.51 2.67
CA GLN A 87 8.28 -1.26 1.48
C GLN A 87 8.62 -0.33 0.33
N VAL A 88 7.81 0.70 0.14
CA VAL A 88 8.00 1.64 -0.97
C VAL A 88 9.28 2.42 -0.77
N VAL A 89 9.52 2.91 0.43
CA VAL A 89 10.71 3.69 0.73
C VAL A 89 11.96 2.81 0.54
N LYS A 90 11.88 1.56 1.00
CA LYS A 90 13.01 0.65 0.85
C LYS A 90 13.29 0.36 -0.62
N ALA A 91 12.25 0.17 -1.41
CA ALA A 91 12.43 -0.07 -2.84
C ALA A 91 13.04 1.15 -3.53
N LYS A 92 12.58 2.34 -3.13
CA LYS A 92 13.09 3.56 -3.71
C LYS A 92 14.57 3.73 -3.38
N GLU A 93 14.96 3.43 -2.17
CA GLU A 93 16.35 3.52 -1.78
C GLU A 93 17.19 2.52 -2.55
N ARG A 94 16.66 1.33 -2.76
CA ARG A 94 17.37 0.31 -3.48
C ARG A 94 17.59 0.71 -4.94
N ILE A 95 16.60 1.28 -5.57
CA ILE A 95 16.72 1.76 -6.94
C ILE A 95 17.77 2.87 -7.01
N LYS A 96 17.74 3.76 -6.04
CA LYS A 96 18.68 4.85 -6.01
C LYS A 96 20.10 4.34 -5.85
N ASP A 97 20.31 3.39 -4.94
CA ASP A 97 21.63 2.83 -4.72
C ASP A 97 22.11 2.11 -5.95
N HIS A 98 21.25 1.31 -6.56
CA HIS A 98 21.63 0.57 -7.75
C HIS A 98 22.02 1.54 -8.86
N HIS A 99 21.29 2.63 -8.98
CA HIS A 99 21.53 3.59 -9.99
C HIS A 99 22.85 4.29 -9.81
N ARG A 100 23.19 4.68 -8.60
CA ARG A 100 24.36 5.38 -8.40
C ARG A 100 25.52 4.51 -8.09
N GLY A 101 25.29 3.42 -7.52
CA GLY A 101 26.35 2.63 -7.16
C GLY A 101 26.71 1.54 -7.90
N ASP A 102 26.45 1.55 -9.07
CA ASP A 102 26.78 0.54 -9.81
C ASP A 102 27.86 -0.20 -9.29
N GLY A 103 28.86 0.11 -9.11
CA GLY A 103 29.89 -0.66 -8.67
C GLY A 103 29.98 -0.76 -7.27
N ALA A 104 29.57 0.15 -6.68
CA ALA A 104 29.74 0.12 -5.32
C ALA A 104 29.07 -0.94 -4.64
N ARG A 105 28.24 -1.33 -4.99
CA ARG A 105 27.57 -2.19 -4.29
C ARG A 105 27.91 -3.36 -4.07
N LYS A 106 28.36 -3.61 -4.27
CA LYS A 106 28.66 -4.59 -4.20
C LYS A 106 29.00 -5.05 -3.19
N GLN A 107 28.93 -4.81 -2.64
CA GLN A 107 29.34 -5.15 -1.80
C GLN A 107 29.08 -5.84 -1.24
N ALA A 108 28.88 -6.01 -1.27
CA ALA A 108 28.85 -6.65 -0.82
C ALA A 108 28.82 -7.11 -0.41
#